data_5684fe89ef7869516c5948541ba759b1
#
_entry.id   5684fe89ef7869516c5948541ba759b1
#
_cell.length_a   1.000
_cell.length_b   1.000
_cell.length_c   1.000
_cell.angle_alpha   90.00
_cell.angle_beta   90.00
_cell.angle_gamma   90.00
#
_symmetry.space_group_name_H-M   'P 1'
#
loop_
_entity.id
_entity.type
_entity.pdbx_description
1 polymer ?
#
loop_
_entity_poly.entity_id
_entity_poly.type
_entity_poly.pdbx_seq_one_letter_code
_entity_poly.pdbx_strand_id
1 'polypeptide(L)'
;VAMLATAFASNLAKLIPGITPTGIKMIATAVILALMILNIHGTKLGSTVANIFTVGKLCALLLVIIGGFFLISPENFTTVTTESQTTEWNHVLNAAFPAFLAFGGYYQLAYMSGDIKDPKKTLPKAMIIGMIIVITINVLISVACVGTVGFANLAGSETPVVHAGTAIFGKAGTVIVT
;
A
#
# COMPACT_ATOMS: atom_id res chain seq x y z
N VAL A 1 -6.74 10.53 9.06
CA VAL A 1 -5.43 10.52 9.73
C VAL A 1 -5.39 9.48 10.84
N ALA A 2 -6.34 9.49 11.79
CA ALA A 2 -6.35 8.55 12.93
C ALA A 2 -6.36 7.07 12.50
N MET A 3 -7.17 6.70 11.51
CA MET A 3 -7.23 5.34 10.97
C MET A 3 -5.88 4.87 10.43
N LEU A 4 -5.18 5.71 9.68
CA LEU A 4 -3.85 5.37 9.14
C LEU A 4 -2.79 5.26 10.23
N ALA A 5 -2.83 6.14 11.24
CA ALA A 5 -1.92 6.07 12.38
C ALA A 5 -2.14 4.81 13.23
N THR A 6 -3.41 4.41 13.41
CA THR A 6 -3.75 3.16 14.10
C THR A 6 -3.31 1.93 13.30
N ALA A 7 -3.52 1.93 11.98
CA ALA A 7 -3.05 0.86 11.10
C ALA A 7 -1.52 0.72 11.16
N PHE A 8 -0.79 1.84 11.11
CA PHE A 8 0.67 1.85 11.27
C PHE A 8 1.09 1.27 12.63
N ALA A 9 0.48 1.74 13.73
CA ALA A 9 0.78 1.25 15.07
C ALA A 9 0.46 -0.23 15.25
N SER A 10 -0.62 -0.74 14.63
CA SER A 10 -0.98 -2.14 14.65
C SER A 10 0.02 -3.01 13.88
N ASN A 11 0.51 -2.55 12.74
CA ASN A 11 1.55 -3.25 12.00
C ASN A 11 2.89 -3.26 12.77
N LEU A 12 3.25 -2.15 13.40
CA LEU A 12 4.44 -2.08 14.25
C LEU A 12 4.32 -3.05 15.45
N ALA A 13 3.12 -3.20 16.02
CA ALA A 13 2.87 -4.14 17.11
C ALA A 13 3.04 -5.60 16.69
N LYS A 14 2.85 -5.94 15.42
CA LYS A 14 3.14 -7.29 14.89
C LYS A 14 4.64 -7.60 14.86
N LEU A 15 5.49 -6.56 14.73
CA LEU A 15 6.94 -6.70 14.71
C LEU A 15 7.56 -6.76 16.12
N ILE A 16 6.90 -6.16 17.11
CA ILE A 16 7.39 -6.07 18.49
C ILE A 16 6.45 -6.84 19.41
N PRO A 17 6.83 -8.07 19.85
CA PRO A 17 5.99 -8.86 20.76
C PRO A 17 5.80 -8.14 22.11
N GLY A 18 4.57 -8.11 22.62
CA GLY A 18 4.25 -7.57 23.95
C GLY A 18 3.61 -6.20 23.96
N ILE A 19 3.32 -5.59 22.80
CA ILE A 19 2.57 -4.34 22.76
C ILE A 19 1.09 -4.62 23.06
N THR A 20 0.58 -3.99 24.14
CA THR A 20 -0.83 -4.07 24.53
C THR A 20 -1.72 -3.22 23.61
N PRO A 21 -3.06 -3.49 23.56
CA PRO A 21 -3.97 -2.64 22.78
C PRO A 21 -3.92 -1.15 23.18
N THR A 22 -3.62 -0.86 24.44
CA THR A 22 -3.40 0.51 24.93
C THR A 22 -2.08 1.09 24.36
N GLY A 23 -1.03 0.27 24.27
CA GLY A 23 0.24 0.66 23.64
C GLY A 23 0.08 1.04 22.18
N ILE A 24 -0.75 0.32 21.41
CA ILE A 24 -1.07 0.67 20.01
C ILE A 24 -1.69 2.06 19.92
N LYS A 25 -2.64 2.39 20.81
CA LYS A 25 -3.27 3.72 20.84
C LYS A 25 -2.26 4.81 21.19
N MET A 26 -1.37 4.55 22.14
CA MET A 26 -0.31 5.50 22.53
C MET A 26 0.67 5.76 21.36
N ILE A 27 1.11 4.72 20.68
CA ILE A 27 1.98 4.84 19.51
C ILE A 27 1.27 5.62 18.38
N ALA A 28 0.02 5.30 18.08
CA ALA A 28 -0.76 6.02 17.07
C ALA A 28 -0.88 7.51 17.41
N THR A 29 -1.14 7.85 18.68
CA THR A 29 -1.22 9.25 19.16
C THR A 29 0.14 9.93 19.05
N ALA A 30 1.21 9.27 19.44
CA ALA A 30 2.57 9.81 19.35
C ALA A 30 2.96 10.11 17.89
N VAL A 31 2.63 9.23 16.96
CA VAL A 31 2.87 9.43 15.52
C VAL A 31 2.09 10.64 14.99
N ILE A 32 0.82 10.80 15.38
CA ILE A 32 0.01 11.96 14.97
C ILE A 32 0.63 13.26 15.51
N LEU A 33 1.03 13.28 16.77
CA LEU A 33 1.66 14.45 17.38
C LEU A 33 3.01 14.78 16.73
N ALA A 34 3.83 13.78 16.46
CA ALA A 34 5.11 13.95 15.76
C ALA A 34 4.91 14.55 14.37
N LEU A 35 3.98 14.01 13.57
CA LEU A 35 3.66 14.54 12.25
C LEU A 35 3.08 15.97 12.32
N MET A 36 2.28 16.26 13.35
CA MET A 36 1.75 17.60 13.57
C MET A 36 2.87 18.60 13.85
N ILE A 37 3.80 18.25 14.73
CA ILE A 37 4.97 19.09 15.07
C ILE A 37 5.83 19.31 13.81
N LEU A 38 6.11 18.27 13.03
CA LEU A 38 6.85 18.38 11.77
C LEU A 38 6.18 19.34 10.78
N ASN A 39 4.85 19.30 10.67
CA ASN A 39 4.11 20.21 9.80
C ASN A 39 4.11 21.65 10.28
N ILE A 40 4.09 21.89 11.61
CA ILE A 40 4.17 23.25 12.18
C ILE A 40 5.54 23.89 11.89
N HIS A 41 6.63 23.11 11.87
CA HIS A 41 7.98 23.63 11.59
C HIS A 41 8.25 23.91 10.09
N GLY A 42 7.26 23.70 9.25
CA GLY A 42 7.26 24.14 7.85
C GLY A 42 7.04 22.99 6.84
N THR A 43 6.40 23.35 5.74
CA THR A 43 6.03 22.45 4.65
C THR A 43 7.23 21.73 4.01
N LYS A 44 8.42 22.33 4.04
CA LYS A 44 9.64 21.72 3.48
C LYS A 44 10.09 20.48 4.25
N LEU A 45 10.06 20.50 5.59
CA LEU A 45 10.44 19.33 6.40
C LEU A 45 9.43 18.21 6.24
N GLY A 46 8.12 18.52 6.30
CA GLY A 46 7.06 17.55 6.09
C GLY A 46 7.14 16.90 4.70
N SER A 47 7.39 17.69 3.66
CA SER A 47 7.56 17.19 2.29
C SER A 47 8.81 16.28 2.14
N THR A 48 9.93 16.65 2.75
CA THR A 48 11.14 15.82 2.71
C THR A 48 10.93 14.47 3.37
N VAL A 49 10.32 14.45 4.56
CA VAL A 49 9.99 13.22 5.28
C VAL A 49 9.03 12.36 4.45
N ALA A 50 7.96 12.95 3.90
CA ALA A 50 7.01 12.25 3.05
C ALA A 50 7.69 11.65 1.81
N ASN A 51 8.62 12.37 1.18
CA ASN A 51 9.35 11.88 0.01
C ASN A 51 10.25 10.69 0.37
N ILE A 52 10.97 10.73 1.49
CA ILE A 52 11.81 9.62 1.96
C ILE A 52 10.96 8.37 2.17
N PHE A 53 9.83 8.48 2.87
CA PHE A 53 8.92 7.35 3.08
C PHE A 53 8.31 6.83 1.77
N THR A 54 7.95 7.73 0.85
CA THR A 54 7.40 7.35 -0.46
C THR A 54 8.44 6.59 -1.29
N VAL A 55 9.68 7.08 -1.35
CA VAL A 55 10.76 6.38 -2.05
C VAL A 55 11.05 5.03 -1.42
N GLY A 56 11.13 4.96 -0.08
CA GLY A 56 11.30 3.70 0.65
C GLY A 56 10.21 2.68 0.32
N LYS A 57 8.95 3.11 0.37
CA LYS A 57 7.80 2.27 0.00
C LYS A 57 7.87 1.80 -1.47
N LEU A 58 8.19 2.68 -2.39
CA LEU A 58 8.32 2.32 -3.81
C LEU A 58 9.45 1.33 -4.02
N CYS A 59 10.61 1.51 -3.37
CA CYS A 59 11.71 0.55 -3.43
C CYS A 59 11.29 -0.82 -2.88
N ALA A 60 10.59 -0.86 -1.75
CA ALA A 60 10.08 -2.11 -1.16
C ALA A 60 9.12 -2.84 -2.13
N LEU A 61 8.17 -2.11 -2.72
CA LEU A 61 7.24 -2.68 -3.71
C LEU A 61 7.97 -3.18 -4.96
N LEU A 62 8.94 -2.43 -5.48
CA LEU A 62 9.74 -2.84 -6.63
C LEU A 62 10.56 -4.10 -6.33
N LEU A 63 11.11 -4.23 -5.13
CA LEU A 63 11.81 -5.46 -4.71
C LEU A 63 10.87 -6.67 -4.72
N VAL A 64 9.65 -6.52 -4.21
CA VAL A 64 8.65 -7.59 -4.24
C VAL A 64 8.22 -7.91 -5.68
N ILE A 65 8.03 -6.91 -6.53
CA ILE A 65 7.69 -7.11 -7.94
C ILE A 65 8.82 -7.87 -8.64
N ILE A 66 10.06 -7.39 -8.55
CA ILE A 66 11.21 -8.02 -9.20
C ILE A 66 11.41 -9.44 -8.67
N GLY A 67 11.45 -9.61 -7.35
CA GLY A 67 11.59 -10.92 -6.73
C GLY A 67 10.44 -11.87 -7.09
N GLY A 68 9.22 -11.35 -7.14
CA GLY A 68 8.04 -12.10 -7.56
C GLY A 68 8.13 -12.59 -9.00
N PHE A 69 8.59 -11.75 -9.92
CA PHE A 69 8.75 -12.16 -11.33
C PHE A 69 9.76 -13.29 -11.53
N PHE A 70 10.78 -13.41 -10.68
CA PHE A 70 11.73 -14.53 -10.72
C PHE A 70 11.15 -15.85 -10.17
N LEU A 71 10.12 -15.78 -9.35
CA LEU A 71 9.52 -16.91 -8.65
C LEU A 71 8.09 -17.22 -9.14
N ILE A 72 7.67 -16.63 -10.27
CA ILE A 72 6.36 -16.89 -10.86
C ILE A 72 6.27 -18.36 -11.27
N SER A 73 5.25 -19.03 -10.74
CA SER A 73 4.84 -20.37 -11.18
C SER A 73 3.57 -20.26 -12.02
N PRO A 74 3.59 -20.69 -13.30
CA PRO A 74 2.40 -20.62 -14.16
C PRO A 74 1.18 -21.35 -13.58
N GLU A 75 1.43 -22.40 -12.81
CA GLU A 75 0.39 -23.18 -12.12
C GLU A 75 -0.47 -22.35 -11.16
N ASN A 76 0.12 -21.30 -10.56
CA ASN A 76 -0.59 -20.41 -9.64
C ASN A 76 -1.71 -19.58 -10.29
N PHE A 77 -1.68 -19.45 -11.62
CA PHE A 77 -2.73 -18.78 -12.38
C PHE A 77 -3.85 -19.74 -12.81
N THR A 78 -3.60 -21.06 -12.82
CA THR A 78 -4.54 -22.07 -13.32
C THR A 78 -5.36 -22.74 -12.25
N THR A 79 -4.99 -22.62 -10.97
CA THR A 79 -5.73 -23.18 -9.83
C THR A 79 -6.95 -22.32 -9.45
N VAL A 80 -7.71 -21.90 -10.46
CA VAL A 80 -9.08 -21.44 -10.21
C VAL A 80 -9.90 -22.72 -10.03
N THR A 81 -10.23 -23.03 -8.79
CA THR A 81 -11.15 -24.12 -8.46
C THR A 81 -12.42 -23.94 -9.26
N THR A 82 -12.68 -24.91 -10.13
CA THR A 82 -13.84 -25.00 -11.00
C THR A 82 -15.07 -25.43 -10.17
N GLU A 83 -15.39 -24.73 -9.13
CA GLU A 83 -16.76 -24.69 -8.66
C GLU A 83 -17.41 -23.54 -9.42
N SER A 84 -18.39 -23.89 -10.28
CA SER A 84 -19.24 -22.96 -11.01
C SER A 84 -19.97 -22.02 -10.06
N GLN A 85 -19.25 -21.08 -9.50
CA GLN A 85 -19.87 -19.92 -8.88
C GLN A 85 -20.28 -19.01 -10.01
N THR A 86 -21.57 -18.99 -10.31
CA THR A 86 -22.16 -17.92 -11.08
C THR A 86 -21.60 -16.62 -10.54
N THR A 87 -20.87 -15.90 -11.40
CA THR A 87 -20.30 -14.59 -11.02
C THR A 87 -21.48 -13.66 -10.77
N GLU A 88 -21.91 -13.61 -9.52
CA GLU A 88 -22.94 -12.65 -9.13
C GLU A 88 -22.35 -11.25 -9.21
N TRP A 89 -23.06 -10.34 -9.83
CA TRP A 89 -22.66 -8.93 -9.93
C TRP A 89 -22.31 -8.33 -8.57
N ASN A 90 -22.91 -8.82 -7.48
CA ASN A 90 -22.62 -8.44 -6.12
C ASN A 90 -21.15 -8.69 -5.73
N HIS A 91 -20.54 -9.78 -6.18
CA HIS A 91 -19.12 -10.07 -5.91
C HIS A 91 -18.20 -9.09 -6.65
N VAL A 92 -18.56 -8.75 -7.89
CA VAL A 92 -17.81 -7.74 -8.68
C VAL A 92 -17.90 -6.37 -8.04
N LEU A 93 -19.09 -5.96 -7.61
CA LEU A 93 -19.30 -4.67 -6.93
C LEU A 93 -18.56 -4.61 -5.59
N ASN A 94 -18.61 -5.69 -4.80
CA ASN A 94 -17.89 -5.78 -3.54
C ASN A 94 -16.36 -5.71 -3.71
N ALA A 95 -15.83 -6.26 -4.81
CA ALA A 95 -14.41 -6.14 -5.14
C ALA A 95 -14.04 -4.77 -5.70
N ALA A 96 -14.94 -4.11 -6.44
CA ALA A 96 -14.71 -2.81 -7.02
C ALA A 96 -14.63 -1.69 -5.96
N PHE A 97 -15.37 -1.80 -4.86
CA PHE A 97 -15.41 -0.78 -3.81
C PHE A 97 -14.05 -0.53 -3.14
N PRO A 98 -13.32 -1.54 -2.62
CA PRO A 98 -11.99 -1.33 -2.07
C PRO A 98 -10.97 -0.88 -3.13
N ALA A 99 -11.11 -1.33 -4.39
CA ALA A 99 -10.29 -0.85 -5.48
C ALA A 99 -10.50 0.66 -5.72
N PHE A 100 -11.73 1.13 -5.73
CA PHE A 100 -12.04 2.56 -5.84
C PHE A 100 -11.44 3.37 -4.68
N LEU A 101 -11.50 2.86 -3.46
CA LEU A 101 -10.89 3.50 -2.29
C LEU A 101 -9.36 3.55 -2.38
N ALA A 102 -8.73 2.53 -2.97
CA ALA A 102 -7.27 2.47 -3.14
C ALA A 102 -6.74 3.59 -4.05
N PHE A 103 -7.54 4.04 -5.01
CA PHE A 103 -7.22 5.17 -5.89
C PHE A 103 -7.63 6.54 -5.31
N GLY A 104 -8.18 6.57 -4.10
CA GLY A 104 -8.50 7.82 -3.40
C GLY A 104 -7.25 8.65 -3.09
N GLY A 105 -7.46 9.93 -2.76
CA GLY A 105 -6.36 10.83 -2.38
C GLY A 105 -5.97 11.86 -3.45
N TYR A 106 -6.37 11.69 -4.68
CA TYR A 106 -6.11 12.67 -5.76
C TYR A 106 -6.66 14.08 -5.44
N TYR A 107 -7.75 14.15 -4.68
CA TYR A 107 -8.35 15.42 -4.24
C TYR A 107 -7.45 16.17 -3.24
N GLN A 108 -6.52 15.50 -2.55
CA GLN A 108 -5.60 16.15 -1.63
C GLN A 108 -4.64 17.09 -2.37
N LEU A 109 -4.33 16.82 -3.64
CA LEU A 109 -3.53 17.71 -4.47
C LEU A 109 -4.20 19.07 -4.68
N ALA A 110 -5.51 19.11 -4.72
CA ALA A 110 -6.26 20.37 -4.86
C ALA A 110 -6.06 21.28 -3.64
N TYR A 111 -5.97 20.71 -2.44
CA TYR A 111 -5.72 21.49 -1.21
C TYR A 111 -4.31 22.07 -1.16
N MET A 112 -3.34 21.45 -1.83
CA MET A 112 -1.95 21.91 -1.89
C MET A 112 -1.69 22.92 -3.01
N SER A 113 -2.71 23.26 -3.79
CA SER A 113 -2.56 24.12 -4.99
C SER A 113 -1.98 25.50 -4.68
N GLY A 114 -2.19 26.04 -3.47
CA GLY A 114 -1.64 27.33 -3.03
C GLY A 114 -0.11 27.34 -2.86
N ASP A 115 0.48 26.18 -2.58
CA ASP A 115 1.92 26.03 -2.32
C ASP A 115 2.71 25.61 -3.57
N ILE A 116 2.02 25.37 -4.70
CA ILE A 116 2.61 24.85 -5.94
C ILE A 116 2.86 25.99 -6.93
N LYS A 117 4.07 26.02 -7.48
CA LYS A 117 4.42 26.95 -8.56
C LYS A 117 3.72 26.53 -9.85
N ASP A 118 3.03 27.49 -10.50
CA ASP A 118 2.23 27.29 -11.72
C ASP A 118 1.21 26.13 -11.60
N PRO A 119 0.27 26.18 -10.63
CA PRO A 119 -0.60 25.05 -10.31
C PRO A 119 -1.46 24.59 -11.49
N LYS A 120 -1.89 25.53 -12.36
CA LYS A 120 -2.72 25.22 -13.55
C LYS A 120 -2.06 24.26 -14.53
N LYS A 121 -0.72 24.26 -14.62
CA LYS A 121 0.05 23.38 -15.51
C LYS A 121 0.61 22.18 -14.75
N THR A 122 1.08 22.39 -13.52
CA THR A 122 1.80 21.38 -12.74
C THR A 122 0.85 20.33 -12.18
N LEU A 123 -0.32 20.74 -11.67
CA LEU A 123 -1.29 19.80 -11.06
C LEU A 123 -1.81 18.74 -12.05
N PRO A 124 -2.36 19.11 -13.23
CA PRO A 124 -2.87 18.10 -14.15
C PRO A 124 -1.78 17.12 -14.60
N LYS A 125 -0.57 17.63 -14.86
CA LYS A 125 0.56 16.80 -15.26
C LYS A 125 0.98 15.84 -14.15
N ALA A 126 1.09 16.33 -12.92
CA ALA A 126 1.43 15.50 -11.76
C ALA A 126 0.36 14.42 -11.50
N MET A 127 -0.92 14.76 -11.64
CA MET A 127 -2.02 13.80 -11.48
C MET A 127 -1.97 12.69 -12.52
N ILE A 128 -1.81 13.04 -13.81
CA ILE A 128 -1.78 12.04 -14.89
C ILE A 128 -0.57 11.11 -14.71
N ILE A 129 0.62 11.67 -14.52
CA ILE A 129 1.84 10.87 -14.34
C ILE A 129 1.73 10.00 -13.08
N GLY A 130 1.29 10.58 -11.96
CA GLY A 130 1.10 9.85 -10.71
C GLY A 130 0.10 8.71 -10.85
N MET A 131 -1.01 8.94 -11.54
CA MET A 131 -2.02 7.90 -11.78
C MET A 131 -1.46 6.76 -12.63
N ILE A 132 -0.73 7.05 -13.71
CA ILE A 132 -0.10 6.03 -14.55
C ILE A 132 0.88 5.18 -13.73
N ILE A 133 1.73 5.81 -12.92
CA ILE A 133 2.69 5.12 -12.05
C ILE A 133 1.96 4.20 -11.06
N VAL A 134 0.94 4.72 -10.38
CA VAL A 134 0.17 3.96 -9.39
C VAL A 134 -0.53 2.76 -10.03
N ILE A 135 -1.20 2.95 -11.17
CA ILE A 135 -1.86 1.85 -11.90
C ILE A 135 -0.84 0.79 -12.29
N THR A 136 0.29 1.19 -12.87
CA THR A 136 1.34 0.26 -13.30
C THR A 136 1.87 -0.55 -12.13
N ILE A 137 2.21 0.09 -11.02
CA ILE A 137 2.71 -0.60 -9.82
C ILE A 137 1.64 -1.54 -9.26
N ASN A 138 0.37 -1.13 -9.18
CA ASN A 138 -0.70 -1.98 -8.65
C ASN A 138 -0.92 -3.23 -9.52
N VAL A 139 -0.88 -3.09 -10.85
CA VAL A 139 -0.99 -4.23 -11.76
C VAL A 139 0.20 -5.18 -11.60
N LEU A 140 1.43 -4.64 -11.60
CA LEU A 140 2.64 -5.45 -11.46
C LEU A 140 2.70 -6.18 -10.12
N ILE A 141 2.36 -5.53 -9.01
CA ILE A 141 2.36 -6.17 -7.69
C ILE A 141 1.28 -7.24 -7.60
N SER A 142 0.10 -7.02 -8.18
CA SER A 142 -0.98 -8.01 -8.22
C SER A 142 -0.55 -9.26 -8.98
N VAL A 143 0.07 -9.09 -10.14
CA VAL A 143 0.61 -10.20 -10.93
C VAL A 143 1.71 -10.95 -10.16
N ALA A 144 2.63 -10.22 -9.52
CA ALA A 144 3.69 -10.81 -8.71
C ALA A 144 3.12 -11.60 -7.51
N CYS A 145 2.14 -11.05 -6.79
CA CYS A 145 1.51 -11.72 -5.66
C CYS A 145 0.78 -13.00 -6.08
N VAL A 146 -0.04 -12.94 -7.14
CA VAL A 146 -0.76 -14.11 -7.64
C VAL A 146 0.22 -15.16 -8.16
N GLY A 147 1.22 -14.74 -8.93
CA GLY A 147 2.20 -15.65 -9.51
C GLY A 147 3.08 -16.38 -8.48
N THR A 148 3.33 -15.78 -7.31
CA THR A 148 4.19 -16.38 -6.26
C THR A 148 3.40 -17.21 -5.25
N VAL A 149 2.24 -16.73 -4.81
CA VAL A 149 1.49 -17.33 -3.68
C VAL A 149 0.29 -18.15 -4.17
N GLY A 150 -0.21 -17.83 -5.35
CA GLY A 150 -1.43 -18.42 -5.91
C GLY A 150 -2.70 -17.73 -5.41
N PHE A 151 -3.72 -17.74 -6.27
CA PHE A 151 -4.98 -17.06 -6.02
C PHE A 151 -5.71 -17.58 -4.77
N ALA A 152 -5.74 -18.90 -4.58
CA ALA A 152 -6.43 -19.54 -3.47
C ALA A 152 -5.87 -19.12 -2.10
N ASN A 153 -4.55 -18.97 -1.99
CA ASN A 153 -3.88 -18.57 -0.75
C ASN A 153 -3.97 -17.06 -0.48
N LEU A 154 -4.20 -16.25 -1.52
CA LEU A 154 -4.40 -14.82 -1.37
C LEU A 154 -5.86 -14.47 -1.07
N ALA A 155 -6.80 -15.32 -1.48
CA ALA A 155 -8.22 -15.15 -1.19
C ALA A 155 -8.44 -15.16 0.34
N GLY A 156 -8.95 -14.06 0.87
CA GLY A 156 -9.16 -13.89 2.32
C GLY A 156 -7.95 -13.37 3.11
N SER A 157 -6.80 -13.11 2.47
CA SER A 157 -5.67 -12.49 3.13
C SER A 157 -5.86 -10.98 3.28
N GLU A 158 -5.73 -10.47 4.51
CA GLU A 158 -5.74 -9.02 4.77
C GLU A 158 -4.47 -8.30 4.28
N THR A 159 -3.39 -9.05 4.05
CA THR A 159 -2.07 -8.50 3.70
C THR A 159 -1.38 -9.28 2.58
N PRO A 160 -1.94 -9.28 1.34
CA PRO A 160 -1.42 -10.07 0.23
C PRO A 160 0.05 -9.81 -0.10
N VAL A 161 0.47 -8.53 -0.05
CA VAL A 161 1.85 -8.12 -0.37
C VAL A 161 2.85 -8.63 0.67
N VAL A 162 2.45 -8.69 1.95
CA VAL A 162 3.28 -9.25 3.02
C VAL A 162 3.46 -10.76 2.82
N HIS A 163 2.39 -11.47 2.44
CA HIS A 163 2.47 -12.90 2.11
C HIS A 163 3.41 -13.16 0.94
N ALA A 164 3.30 -12.41 -0.14
CA ALA A 164 4.21 -12.51 -1.27
C ALA A 164 5.66 -12.17 -0.87
N GLY A 165 5.87 -11.08 -0.13
CA GLY A 165 7.17 -10.71 0.39
C GLY A 165 7.80 -11.80 1.26
N THR A 166 7.00 -12.45 2.11
CA THR A 166 7.46 -13.56 2.95
C THR A 166 7.79 -14.81 2.12
N ALA A 167 7.02 -15.10 1.09
CA ALA A 167 7.30 -16.21 0.18
C ALA A 167 8.59 -16.00 -0.61
N ILE A 168 8.90 -14.75 -1.00
CA ILE A 168 10.09 -14.39 -1.80
C ILE A 168 11.35 -14.27 -0.93
N PHE A 169 11.27 -13.56 0.18
CA PHE A 169 12.42 -13.15 1.01
C PHE A 169 12.43 -13.78 2.42
N GLY A 170 11.50 -14.71 2.71
CA GLY A 170 11.35 -15.28 4.05
C GLY A 170 10.99 -14.20 5.09
N LYS A 171 11.56 -14.34 6.30
CA LYS A 171 11.31 -13.38 7.40
C LYS A 171 11.73 -11.93 7.07
N ALA A 172 12.71 -11.73 6.20
CA ALA A 172 13.13 -10.41 5.76
C ALA A 172 12.03 -9.72 4.93
N GLY A 173 11.27 -10.47 4.14
CA GLY A 173 10.15 -9.94 3.34
C GLY A 173 9.05 -9.31 4.18
N THR A 174 8.75 -9.87 5.34
CA THR A 174 7.79 -9.29 6.28
C THR A 174 8.24 -7.90 6.73
N VAL A 175 9.53 -7.76 7.08
CA VAL A 175 10.08 -6.47 7.56
C VAL A 175 10.15 -5.42 6.46
N ILE A 176 10.46 -5.82 5.23
CA ILE A 176 10.60 -4.91 4.08
C ILE A 176 9.23 -4.32 3.68
N VAL A 177 8.16 -5.10 3.82
CA VAL A 177 6.83 -4.74 3.31
C VAL A 177 5.94 -4.10 4.40
N THR A 178 6.21 -4.36 5.69
CA THR A 178 5.46 -3.79 6.83
C THR A 178 5.95 -2.39 7.17
#